data_9240e640c9123b8401a9399d08572668
#
_entry.id   9240e640c9123b8401a9399d08572668
#
_cell.length_a   1.000
_cell.length_b   1.000
_cell.length_c   1.000
_cell.angle_alpha   90.00
_cell.angle_beta   90.00
_cell.angle_gamma   90.00
#
_symmetry.space_group_name_H-M   'P 1'
#
loop_
_entity.id
_entity.type
_entity.pdbx_description
1 polymer ?
#
loop_
_entity_poly.entity_id
_entity_poly.type
_entity_poly.pdbx_seq_one_letter_code
_entity_poly.pdbx_strand_id
1 'polypeptide(L)' 'MLTPKKQEFVNAMSKEYGEGAVVSRFEINEFASKNGFNNPSWLKKPQYKWSW' A
#
# COMPACT_ATOMS: atom_id res chain seq x y z
N MET A 1 -3.10 -10.46 11.06
CA MET A 1 -2.23 -11.05 10.03
C MET A 1 -2.74 -10.72 8.63
N LEU A 2 -1.87 -10.32 7.76
CA LEU A 2 -2.27 -9.99 6.39
C LEU A 2 -2.45 -11.25 5.54
N THR A 3 -3.40 -11.18 4.60
CA THR A 3 -3.53 -12.25 3.62
C THR A 3 -2.32 -12.23 2.68
N PRO A 4 -2.03 -13.32 1.95
CA PRO A 4 -0.90 -13.33 1.01
C PRO A 4 -0.94 -12.18 0.01
N LYS A 5 -2.10 -11.86 -0.52
CA LYS A 5 -2.23 -10.76 -1.49
C LYS A 5 -1.96 -9.39 -0.85
N LYS A 6 -2.44 -9.19 0.36
CA LYS A 6 -2.17 -7.95 1.10
C LYS A 6 -0.69 -7.84 1.43
N GLN A 7 -0.07 -8.94 1.82
CA GLN A 7 1.34 -8.96 2.13
C GLN A 7 2.18 -8.64 0.90
N GLU A 8 1.81 -9.14 -0.27
CA GLU A 8 2.49 -8.81 -1.52
C GLU A 8 2.39 -7.32 -1.80
N PHE A 9 1.21 -6.74 -1.61
CA PHE A 9 1.01 -5.32 -1.81
C PHE A 9 1.86 -4.50 -0.84
N VAL A 10 1.86 -4.88 0.42
CA VAL A 10 2.67 -4.20 1.44
C VAL A 10 4.15 -4.27 1.10
N ASN A 11 4.63 -5.43 0.68
CA ASN A 11 6.03 -5.61 0.30
C ASN A 11 6.40 -4.74 -0.90
N ALA A 12 5.52 -4.69 -1.90
CA ALA A 12 5.75 -3.87 -3.08
C ALA A 12 5.77 -2.38 -2.74
N MET A 13 4.87 -1.93 -1.88
CA MET A 13 4.84 -0.55 -1.43
C MET A 13 6.10 -0.20 -0.65
N SER A 14 6.53 -1.08 0.24
CA SER A 14 7.76 -0.86 1.02
C SER A 14 8.98 -0.73 0.13
N LYS A 15 9.01 -1.51 -0.95
CA LYS A 15 10.11 -1.47 -1.90
C LYS A 15 10.09 -0.17 -2.72
N GLU A 16 8.91 0.32 -3.07
CA GLU A 16 8.77 1.51 -3.90
C GLU A 16 8.99 2.80 -3.11
N TYR A 17 8.35 2.91 -1.95
CA TYR A 17 8.37 4.14 -1.16
C TYR A 17 9.35 4.11 0.01
N GLY A 18 9.69 2.91 0.48
CA GLY A 18 10.56 2.75 1.62
C GLY A 18 9.80 2.68 2.94
N GLU A 19 10.41 2.02 3.90
CA GLU A 19 9.85 1.88 5.23
C GLU A 19 9.82 3.23 5.94
N GLY A 20 8.70 3.56 6.53
CA GLY A 20 8.53 4.83 7.22
C GLY A 20 8.07 5.99 6.34
N ALA A 21 7.90 5.76 5.05
CA ALA A 21 7.40 6.79 4.14
C ALA A 21 5.93 7.08 4.43
N VAL A 22 5.54 8.36 4.36
CA VAL A 22 4.15 8.75 4.50
C VAL A 22 3.55 8.81 3.09
N VAL A 23 2.53 7.98 2.85
CA VAL A 23 1.86 7.92 1.56
C VAL A 23 0.38 8.21 1.73
N SER A 24 -0.19 8.98 0.82
CA SER A 24 -1.61 9.28 0.84
C SER A 24 -2.40 8.10 0.28
N ARG A 25 -3.69 8.06 0.61
CA ARG A 25 -4.55 7.01 0.07
C ARG A 25 -4.63 7.09 -1.46
N PHE A 26 -4.58 8.30 -2.00
CA PHE A 26 -4.57 8.50 -3.45
C PHE A 26 -3.35 7.82 -4.08
N GLU A 27 -2.17 8.02 -3.51
CA GLU A 27 -0.95 7.40 -3.99
C GLU A 27 -1.00 5.88 -3.89
N ILE A 28 -1.57 5.37 -2.80
CA ILE A 28 -1.73 3.93 -2.60
C ILE A 28 -2.64 3.35 -3.68
N ASN A 29 -3.76 4.01 -3.97
CA ASN A 29 -4.69 3.56 -4.99
C ASN A 29 -4.06 3.58 -6.38
N GLU A 30 -3.31 4.62 -6.70
CA GLU A 30 -2.61 4.71 -7.98
C GLU A 30 -1.59 3.59 -8.11
N PHE A 31 -0.82 3.35 -7.06
CA PHE A 31 0.17 2.28 -7.07
C PHE A 31 -0.48 0.92 -7.29
N ALA A 32 -1.59 0.66 -6.60
CA ALA A 32 -2.31 -0.59 -6.75
C ALA A 32 -2.79 -0.78 -8.19
N SER A 33 -3.39 0.25 -8.77
CA SER A 33 -3.87 0.19 -10.14
C SER A 33 -2.73 -0.01 -11.13
N LYS A 34 -1.64 0.72 -10.94
CA LYS A 34 -0.48 0.68 -11.83
C LYS A 34 0.20 -0.69 -11.83
N ASN A 35 0.17 -1.38 -10.69
CA ASN A 35 0.85 -2.66 -10.54
C ASN A 35 -0.09 -3.86 -10.57
N GLY A 36 -1.36 -3.65 -10.94
CA GLY A 36 -2.31 -4.73 -11.10
C GLY A 36 -2.85 -5.30 -9.80
N PHE A 37 -2.70 -4.60 -8.69
CA PHE A 37 -3.29 -5.01 -7.43
C PHE A 37 -4.75 -4.57 -7.35
N ASN A 38 -5.53 -5.28 -6.55
CA ASN A 38 -6.90 -4.85 -6.29
C ASN A 38 -6.90 -3.58 -5.43
N ASN A 39 -7.93 -2.76 -5.61
CA ASN A 39 -8.08 -1.55 -4.84
C ASN A 39 -8.06 -1.89 -3.34
N PRO A 40 -7.13 -1.30 -2.55
CA PRO A 40 -7.00 -1.63 -1.13
C PRO A 40 -8.08 -0.94 -0.28
N SER A 41 -9.30 -1.41 -0.39
CA SER A 41 -10.44 -0.83 0.33
C SER A 41 -10.33 -1.00 1.85
N TRP A 42 -9.41 -1.86 2.30
CA TRP A 42 -9.15 -2.03 3.71
C TRP A 42 -8.33 -0.88 4.32
N LEU A 43 -7.75 -0.04 3.48
CA LEU A 43 -7.03 1.16 3.90
C LEU A 43 -8.00 2.34 3.86
N LYS A 44 -8.42 2.80 5.04
CA LYS A 44 -9.49 3.80 5.14
C LYS A 44 -9.03 5.19 5.57
N LYS A 45 -7.80 5.31 6.05
CA LYS A 45 -7.27 6.61 6.47
C LYS A 45 -6.80 7.42 5.26
N PRO A 46 -6.81 8.75 5.35
CA PRO A 46 -6.38 9.59 4.22
C PRO A 46 -4.88 9.45 3.92
N GLN A 47 -4.09 9.06 4.91
CA GLN A 47 -2.67 8.80 4.69
C GLN A 47 -2.14 7.81 5.72
N TYR A 48 -1.06 7.15 5.36
CA TYR A 48 -0.45 6.12 6.19
C TYR A 48 1.05 6.30 6.26
N LYS A 49 1.62 5.99 7.41
CA LYS A 49 3.06 5.86 7.55
C LYS A 49 3.40 4.40 7.26
N TRP A 50 4.20 4.19 6.22
CA TRP A 50 4.47 2.83 5.74
C TRP A 50 5.61 2.21 6.54
N SER A 51 5.27 1.38 7.51
CA SER A 51 6.25 0.77 8.41
C SER A 51 5.99 -0.72 8.63
N TRP A 52 5.32 -1.36 7.70
CA TRP A 52 4.89 -2.77 7.85
C TRP A 52 5.93 -3.75 7.36
#